data_ef2ec7980843dd6a483930fd836d7d02
#
_entry.id   ef2ec7980843dd6a483930fd836d7d02
#
_cell.length_a   1.000
_cell.length_b   1.000
_cell.length_c   1.000
_cell.angle_alpha   90.00
_cell.angle_beta   90.00
_cell.angle_gamma   90.00
#
_symmetry.space_group_name_H-M   'P 1'
#
loop_
_entity.id
_entity.type
_entity.pdbx_description
1 polymer ?
#
loop_
_entity_poly.entity_id
_entity_poly.type
_entity_poly.pdbx_seq_one_letter_code
_entity_poly.pdbx_strand_id
1 'polypeptide(L)'
;FMPGSLYSDLAKIYEKAVQFPSGGSITIIAVTTLSGGDITHAVPDNTGYITEGQLFLRRDSDIGKVIVDPFRSLSRLKQLVTGKKTRKDHPQVMNAAVRLYADAANAKTKMENGFDLTNYDERTLAFAKDYSNQLLAIDVNLDTTEMLDVAWGLFGKYFRPEEVNIKKDLVDQYWPKQNN
;
A
#
# COMPACT_ATOMS: atom_id res chain seq x y z
N PHE A 1 21.49 -24.05 -9.50
CA PHE A 1 22.00 -23.41 -10.71
C PHE A 1 20.83 -22.79 -11.48
N MET A 2 20.83 -21.47 -11.65
CA MET A 2 19.78 -20.79 -12.42
C MET A 2 20.21 -20.73 -13.89
N PRO A 3 19.26 -21.08 -14.84
CA PRO A 3 19.55 -20.96 -16.26
C PRO A 3 19.84 -19.51 -16.65
N GLY A 4 20.84 -19.28 -17.51
CA GLY A 4 21.14 -17.93 -18.03
C GLY A 4 20.00 -17.32 -18.85
N SER A 5 19.05 -18.14 -19.34
CA SER A 5 17.86 -17.72 -20.06
C SER A 5 16.67 -17.31 -19.17
N LEU A 6 16.77 -17.42 -17.82
CA LEU A 6 15.64 -17.24 -16.91
C LEU A 6 14.88 -15.93 -17.16
N TYR A 7 15.60 -14.81 -17.28
CA TYR A 7 14.98 -13.50 -17.53
C TYR A 7 14.18 -13.49 -18.84
N SER A 8 14.81 -13.94 -19.93
CA SER A 8 14.13 -13.96 -21.25
C SER A 8 12.96 -14.94 -21.32
N ASP A 9 13.03 -16.05 -20.59
CA ASP A 9 11.93 -17.01 -20.54
C ASP A 9 10.74 -16.46 -19.74
N LEU A 10 10.98 -15.79 -18.60
CA LEU A 10 9.95 -15.07 -17.87
C LEU A 10 9.36 -13.91 -18.68
N ALA A 11 10.20 -13.13 -19.35
CA ALA A 11 9.74 -12.02 -20.21
C ALA A 11 8.79 -12.50 -21.30
N LYS A 12 9.11 -13.61 -22.01
CA LYS A 12 8.24 -14.21 -23.02
C LYS A 12 6.88 -14.66 -22.47
N ILE A 13 6.82 -15.07 -21.19
CA ILE A 13 5.56 -15.42 -20.55
C ILE A 13 4.74 -14.16 -20.29
N TYR A 14 5.36 -13.13 -19.72
CA TYR A 14 4.67 -11.90 -19.30
C TYR A 14 4.31 -10.98 -20.46
N GLU A 15 5.01 -11.03 -21.59
CA GLU A 15 4.64 -10.35 -22.84
C GLU A 15 3.27 -10.78 -23.41
N LYS A 16 2.72 -11.90 -22.94
CA LYS A 16 1.36 -12.33 -23.28
C LYS A 16 0.26 -11.52 -22.59
N ALA A 17 0.60 -10.71 -21.59
CA ALA A 17 -0.30 -9.72 -20.99
C ALA A 17 -0.47 -8.54 -21.95
N VAL A 18 -1.57 -8.52 -22.69
CA VAL A 18 -1.79 -7.59 -23.79
C VAL A 18 -3.24 -7.10 -23.84
N GLN A 19 -3.42 -5.87 -24.29
CA GLN A 19 -4.72 -5.33 -24.67
C GLN A 19 -4.80 -5.27 -26.20
N PHE A 20 -5.82 -5.90 -26.76
CA PHE A 20 -6.00 -5.99 -28.23
C PHE A 20 -6.75 -4.76 -28.76
N PRO A 21 -6.34 -4.21 -29.91
CA PRO A 21 -7.07 -3.10 -30.57
C PRO A 21 -8.53 -3.45 -30.92
N SER A 22 -8.80 -4.72 -31.24
CA SER A 22 -10.13 -5.24 -31.56
C SER A 22 -11.01 -5.48 -30.32
N GLY A 23 -10.50 -5.19 -29.13
CA GLY A 23 -11.17 -5.42 -27.86
C GLY A 23 -10.67 -6.65 -27.11
N GLY A 24 -10.87 -6.64 -25.80
CA GLY A 24 -10.36 -7.68 -24.91
C GLY A 24 -8.93 -7.40 -24.41
N SER A 25 -8.61 -8.01 -23.27
CA SER A 25 -7.28 -7.91 -22.65
C SER A 25 -6.94 -9.18 -21.88
N ILE A 26 -5.65 -9.44 -21.73
CA ILE A 26 -5.13 -10.51 -20.87
C ILE A 26 -4.38 -9.85 -19.71
N THR A 27 -4.80 -10.13 -18.47
CA THR A 27 -4.10 -9.73 -17.25
C THR A 27 -3.44 -10.97 -16.66
N ILE A 28 -2.15 -10.85 -16.34
CA ILE A 28 -1.37 -11.92 -15.69
C ILE A 28 -1.01 -11.48 -14.28
N ILE A 29 -1.43 -12.26 -13.29
CA ILE A 29 -1.03 -12.11 -11.89
C ILE A 29 -0.12 -13.30 -11.56
N ALA A 30 1.20 -13.04 -11.55
CA ALA A 30 2.19 -14.05 -11.20
C ALA A 30 2.32 -14.16 -9.67
N VAL A 31 2.25 -15.37 -9.14
CA VAL A 31 2.43 -15.65 -7.71
C VAL A 31 3.74 -16.39 -7.51
N THR A 32 4.62 -15.83 -6.69
CA THR A 32 5.90 -16.46 -6.31
C THR A 32 5.98 -16.61 -4.80
N THR A 33 6.63 -17.68 -4.34
CA THR A 33 6.97 -17.87 -2.93
C THR A 33 8.33 -17.27 -2.64
N LEU A 34 8.47 -16.68 -1.44
CA LEU A 34 9.73 -16.13 -0.97
C LEU A 34 10.34 -17.07 0.06
N SER A 35 11.36 -17.82 -0.34
CA SER A 35 12.10 -18.69 0.59
C SER A 35 12.82 -17.81 1.62
N GLY A 36 12.51 -18.00 2.90
CA GLY A 36 13.07 -17.18 3.98
C GLY A 36 12.71 -15.69 3.92
N GLY A 37 11.71 -15.31 3.12
CA GLY A 37 11.32 -13.90 2.90
C GLY A 37 12.27 -13.15 1.95
N ASP A 38 13.16 -13.85 1.24
CA ASP A 38 14.14 -13.26 0.35
C ASP A 38 13.53 -12.86 -1.00
N ILE A 39 13.34 -11.55 -1.20
CA ILE A 39 12.86 -10.97 -2.45
C ILE A 39 13.97 -10.89 -3.52
N THR A 40 15.24 -11.03 -3.14
CA THR A 40 16.38 -10.93 -4.07
C THR A 40 16.68 -12.23 -4.80
N HIS A 41 15.94 -13.30 -4.48
CA HIS A 41 16.01 -14.54 -5.26
C HIS A 41 15.62 -14.28 -6.72
N ALA A 42 16.36 -14.89 -7.67
CA ALA A 42 16.30 -14.56 -9.09
C ALA A 42 14.90 -14.59 -9.72
N VAL A 43 13.98 -15.46 -9.27
CA VAL A 43 12.61 -15.52 -9.83
C VAL A 43 11.76 -14.34 -9.37
N PRO A 44 11.57 -14.05 -8.07
CA PRO A 44 10.81 -12.89 -7.64
C PRO A 44 11.45 -11.57 -8.08
N ASP A 45 12.76 -11.45 -8.04
CA ASP A 45 13.47 -10.23 -8.46
C ASP A 45 13.24 -9.93 -9.95
N ASN A 46 13.50 -10.89 -10.85
CA ASN A 46 13.26 -10.73 -12.28
C ASN A 46 11.76 -10.49 -12.60
N THR A 47 10.85 -11.18 -11.90
CA THR A 47 9.40 -10.94 -12.04
C THR A 47 9.06 -9.51 -11.66
N GLY A 48 9.63 -8.97 -10.59
CA GLY A 48 9.45 -7.59 -10.18
C GLY A 48 9.97 -6.57 -11.19
N TYR A 49 11.05 -6.88 -11.93
CA TYR A 49 11.57 -6.01 -12.99
C TYR A 49 10.71 -6.02 -14.26
N ILE A 50 10.19 -7.18 -14.66
CA ILE A 50 9.46 -7.35 -15.91
C ILE A 50 8.02 -6.84 -15.79
N THR A 51 7.36 -7.06 -14.65
CA THR A 51 5.95 -6.71 -14.44
C THR A 51 5.77 -5.24 -14.04
N GLU A 52 4.57 -4.69 -14.24
CA GLU A 52 4.26 -3.28 -13.94
C GLU A 52 3.97 -3.01 -12.46
N GLY A 53 3.94 -4.03 -11.63
CA GLY A 53 3.73 -3.89 -10.19
C GLY A 53 3.99 -5.18 -9.44
N GLN A 54 4.18 -5.04 -8.14
CA GLN A 54 4.33 -6.17 -7.24
C GLN A 54 3.61 -5.90 -5.92
N LEU A 55 2.96 -6.91 -5.40
CA LEU A 55 2.34 -6.90 -4.09
C LEU A 55 3.13 -7.85 -3.20
N PHE A 56 3.78 -7.29 -2.18
CA PHE A 56 4.49 -8.06 -1.18
C PHE A 56 3.56 -8.35 -0.01
N LEU A 57 3.35 -9.63 0.29
CA LEU A 57 2.49 -10.06 1.39
C LEU A 57 3.33 -10.44 2.61
N ARG A 58 2.94 -9.98 3.79
CA ARG A 58 3.54 -10.37 5.06
C ARG A 58 2.49 -10.60 6.14
N ARG A 59 2.85 -11.39 7.14
CA ARG A 59 2.02 -11.50 8.35
C ARG A 59 2.29 -10.29 9.24
N ASP A 60 1.21 -9.64 9.67
CA ASP A 60 1.25 -8.58 10.66
C ASP A 60 0.92 -9.17 12.03
N SER A 61 1.88 -9.09 12.98
CA SER A 61 1.75 -9.66 14.32
C SER A 61 0.75 -8.89 15.19
N ASP A 62 0.58 -7.60 14.93
CA ASP A 62 -0.23 -6.72 15.78
C ASP A 62 -1.74 -6.95 15.56
N ILE A 63 -2.11 -7.45 14.37
CA ILE A 63 -3.49 -7.80 14.03
C ILE A 63 -3.69 -9.29 13.74
N GLY A 64 -2.63 -10.08 13.68
CA GLY A 64 -2.69 -11.53 13.41
C GLY A 64 -3.09 -11.93 11.99
N LYS A 65 -3.11 -10.97 11.04
CA LYS A 65 -3.55 -11.16 9.65
C LYS A 65 -2.38 -11.09 8.66
N VAL A 66 -2.62 -11.56 7.44
CA VAL A 66 -1.75 -11.27 6.29
C VAL A 66 -2.16 -9.93 5.69
N ILE A 67 -1.20 -9.07 5.43
CA ILE A 67 -1.40 -7.74 4.85
C ILE A 67 -0.55 -7.56 3.60
N VAL A 68 -0.96 -6.62 2.75
CA VAL A 68 -0.11 -6.05 1.70
C VAL A 68 0.85 -5.06 2.35
N ASP A 69 2.16 -5.30 2.23
CA ASP A 69 3.18 -4.40 2.77
C ASP A 69 3.29 -3.14 1.91
N PRO A 70 2.94 -1.94 2.41
CA PRO A 70 2.92 -0.71 1.62
C PRO A 70 4.31 -0.19 1.25
N PHE A 71 5.37 -0.63 1.95
CA PHE A 71 6.74 -0.18 1.68
C PHE A 71 7.46 -1.05 0.64
N ARG A 72 7.13 -2.35 0.61
CA ARG A 72 7.73 -3.32 -0.31
C ARG A 72 6.91 -3.53 -1.58
N SER A 73 5.65 -3.08 -1.58
CA SER A 73 4.77 -3.15 -2.74
C SER A 73 4.99 -1.97 -3.67
N LEU A 74 4.84 -2.19 -4.97
CA LEU A 74 5.11 -1.20 -5.99
C LEU A 74 4.05 -1.27 -7.09
N SER A 75 3.63 -0.11 -7.59
CA SER A 75 2.90 0.03 -8.86
C SER A 75 3.56 1.13 -9.69
N ARG A 76 4.11 0.78 -10.86
CA ARG A 76 4.75 1.73 -11.77
C ARG A 76 3.75 2.63 -12.48
N LEU A 77 2.54 2.12 -12.70
CA LEU A 77 1.49 2.80 -13.46
C LEU A 77 0.56 3.66 -12.60
N LYS A 78 0.76 3.70 -11.27
CA LYS A 78 -0.13 4.43 -10.35
C LYS A 78 -0.35 5.90 -10.74
N GLN A 79 0.69 6.58 -11.24
CA GLN A 79 0.61 7.99 -11.64
C GLN A 79 -0.27 8.25 -12.87
N LEU A 80 -0.56 7.22 -13.66
CA LEU A 80 -1.47 7.30 -14.81
C LEU A 80 -2.93 7.24 -14.40
N VAL A 81 -3.21 6.75 -13.19
CA VAL A 81 -4.56 6.42 -12.70
C VAL A 81 -4.96 7.30 -11.53
N THR A 82 -4.10 7.43 -10.50
CA THR A 82 -4.41 8.13 -9.26
C THR A 82 -4.71 9.61 -9.47
N GLY A 83 -5.89 10.04 -9.04
CA GLY A 83 -6.36 11.43 -9.19
C GLY A 83 -6.79 11.82 -10.60
N LYS A 84 -6.66 10.93 -11.59
CA LYS A 84 -7.07 11.13 -12.99
C LYS A 84 -8.28 10.28 -13.36
N LYS A 85 -8.22 8.99 -13.08
CA LYS A 85 -9.30 8.01 -13.25
C LYS A 85 -9.96 7.64 -11.92
N THR A 86 -9.40 8.09 -10.81
CA THR A 86 -9.92 7.95 -9.46
C THR A 86 -10.22 9.32 -8.88
N ARG A 87 -10.81 9.37 -7.69
CA ARG A 87 -11.15 10.62 -6.97
C ARG A 87 -9.90 11.51 -6.80
N LYS A 88 -10.08 12.83 -6.87
CA LYS A 88 -8.99 13.82 -6.92
C LYS A 88 -8.08 13.82 -5.69
N ASP A 89 -8.62 13.45 -4.53
CA ASP A 89 -7.89 13.37 -3.27
C ASP A 89 -6.97 12.15 -3.17
N HIS A 90 -7.18 11.11 -4.00
CA HIS A 90 -6.46 9.82 -3.93
C HIS A 90 -4.93 9.97 -3.80
N PRO A 91 -4.22 10.79 -4.62
CA PRO A 91 -2.77 10.92 -4.50
C PRO A 91 -2.33 11.46 -3.14
N GLN A 92 -3.06 12.43 -2.58
CA GLN A 92 -2.70 13.06 -1.31
C GLN A 92 -3.07 12.18 -0.12
N VAL A 93 -4.22 11.52 -0.16
CA VAL A 93 -4.61 10.52 0.85
C VAL A 93 -3.59 9.40 0.93
N MET A 94 -3.17 8.85 -0.21
CA MET A 94 -2.17 7.79 -0.26
C MET A 94 -0.81 8.25 0.30
N ASN A 95 -0.35 9.44 -0.08
CA ASN A 95 0.93 9.97 0.43
C ASN A 95 0.87 10.23 1.94
N ALA A 96 -0.23 10.79 2.45
CA ALA A 96 -0.44 11.00 3.87
C ALA A 96 -0.47 9.66 4.64
N ALA A 97 -1.21 8.68 4.14
CA ALA A 97 -1.31 7.36 4.76
C ALA A 97 0.06 6.66 4.85
N VAL A 98 0.83 6.64 3.76
CA VAL A 98 2.18 6.02 3.75
C VAL A 98 3.12 6.73 4.72
N ARG A 99 3.09 8.07 4.78
CA ARG A 99 3.90 8.84 5.73
C ARG A 99 3.53 8.53 7.17
N LEU A 100 2.25 8.58 7.52
CA LEU A 100 1.78 8.30 8.87
C LEU A 100 2.06 6.83 9.29
N TYR A 101 1.98 5.91 8.33
CA TYR A 101 2.36 4.52 8.56
C TYR A 101 3.87 4.35 8.79
N ALA A 102 4.71 5.16 8.11
CA ALA A 102 6.15 5.21 8.38
C ALA A 102 6.46 5.83 9.75
N ASP A 103 5.73 6.87 10.16
CA ASP A 103 5.87 7.45 11.50
C ASP A 103 5.54 6.41 12.59
N ALA A 104 4.52 5.58 12.37
CA ALA A 104 4.21 4.47 13.27
C ALA A 104 5.32 3.41 13.33
N ALA A 105 5.96 3.08 12.20
CA ALA A 105 7.10 2.17 12.21
C ALA A 105 8.28 2.74 13.02
N ASN A 106 8.53 4.04 12.92
CA ASN A 106 9.53 4.73 13.74
C ASN A 106 9.15 4.73 15.23
N ALA A 107 7.87 4.96 15.56
CA ALA A 107 7.37 4.88 16.93
C ALA A 107 7.53 3.47 17.52
N LYS A 108 7.28 2.43 16.73
CA LYS A 108 7.50 1.04 17.14
C LYS A 108 8.97 0.76 17.44
N THR A 109 9.88 1.25 16.61
CA THR A 109 11.33 1.14 16.85
C THR A 109 11.75 1.87 18.12
N LYS A 110 11.20 3.06 18.41
CA LYS A 110 11.45 3.78 19.70
C LYS A 110 10.99 2.92 20.88
N MET A 111 9.78 2.36 20.82
CA MET A 111 9.23 1.53 21.88
C MET A 111 10.09 0.28 22.13
N GLU A 112 10.53 -0.40 21.07
CA GLU A 112 11.38 -1.60 21.15
C GLU A 112 12.77 -1.29 21.74
N ASN A 113 13.27 -0.07 21.54
CA ASN A 113 14.52 0.41 22.12
C ASN A 113 14.35 1.02 23.53
N GLY A 114 13.18 0.97 24.12
CA GLY A 114 12.90 1.45 25.49
C GLY A 114 12.82 2.97 25.64
N PHE A 115 12.59 3.72 24.54
CA PHE A 115 12.34 5.15 24.59
C PHE A 115 10.88 5.46 24.94
N ASP A 116 10.66 6.56 25.63
CA ASP A 116 9.32 7.07 25.89
C ASP A 116 8.62 7.51 24.61
N LEU A 117 7.35 7.16 24.49
CA LEU A 117 6.51 7.54 23.38
C LEU A 117 5.83 8.88 23.65
N THR A 118 5.77 9.72 22.63
CA THR A 118 4.93 10.93 22.68
C THR A 118 3.46 10.56 22.41
N ASN A 119 2.54 11.45 22.74
CA ASN A 119 1.12 11.28 22.37
C ASN A 119 0.93 11.10 20.85
N TYR A 120 1.76 11.74 20.02
CA TYR A 120 1.75 11.55 18.58
C TYR A 120 2.20 10.12 18.21
N ASP A 121 3.27 9.61 18.82
CA ASP A 121 3.76 8.24 18.59
C ASP A 121 2.66 7.21 18.93
N GLU A 122 1.97 7.37 20.07
CA GLU A 122 0.87 6.47 20.46
C GLU A 122 -0.30 6.50 19.47
N ARG A 123 -0.68 7.68 18.98
CA ARG A 123 -1.74 7.84 17.99
C ARG A 123 -1.36 7.24 16.63
N THR A 124 -0.10 7.37 16.20
CA THR A 124 0.38 6.76 14.95
C THR A 124 0.40 5.23 15.03
N LEU A 125 0.77 4.66 16.18
CA LEU A 125 0.71 3.21 16.39
C LEU A 125 -0.73 2.69 16.33
N ALA A 126 -1.67 3.37 16.98
CA ALA A 126 -3.08 3.02 16.94
C ALA A 126 -3.68 3.15 15.53
N PHE A 127 -3.31 4.23 14.81
CA PHE A 127 -3.66 4.43 13.41
C PHE A 127 -3.14 3.28 12.54
N ALA A 128 -1.86 2.93 12.65
CA ALA A 128 -1.26 1.88 11.82
C ALA A 128 -1.95 0.52 12.02
N LYS A 129 -2.34 0.19 13.25
CA LYS A 129 -3.09 -1.03 13.55
C LYS A 129 -4.45 -1.05 12.85
N ASP A 130 -5.23 0.03 12.96
CA ASP A 130 -6.53 0.14 12.31
C ASP A 130 -6.39 0.20 10.78
N TYR A 131 -5.39 0.93 10.27
CA TYR A 131 -5.08 1.01 8.86
C TYR A 131 -4.72 -0.35 8.26
N SER A 132 -3.87 -1.11 8.94
CA SER A 132 -3.54 -2.49 8.55
C SER A 132 -4.79 -3.37 8.49
N ASN A 133 -5.66 -3.29 9.50
CA ASN A 133 -6.84 -4.14 9.59
C ASN A 133 -7.93 -3.78 8.58
N GLN A 134 -8.14 -2.48 8.29
CA GLN A 134 -9.26 -2.00 7.49
C GLN A 134 -8.90 -1.77 6.01
N LEU A 135 -7.61 -1.60 5.67
CA LEU A 135 -7.19 -1.27 4.30
C LEU A 135 -6.10 -2.19 3.73
N LEU A 136 -5.20 -2.73 4.56
CA LEU A 136 -4.08 -3.53 4.06
C LEU A 136 -4.30 -5.05 4.16
N ALA A 137 -5.21 -5.50 5.02
CA ALA A 137 -5.48 -6.92 5.20
C ALA A 137 -6.08 -7.55 3.92
N ILE A 138 -5.63 -8.75 3.57
CA ILE A 138 -6.02 -9.41 2.31
C ILE A 138 -7.50 -9.85 2.28
N ASP A 139 -8.20 -9.80 3.40
CA ASP A 139 -9.64 -10.07 3.51
C ASP A 139 -10.50 -8.80 3.34
N VAL A 140 -9.88 -7.64 3.11
CA VAL A 140 -10.59 -6.38 2.81
C VAL A 140 -11.08 -6.40 1.37
N ASN A 141 -12.36 -6.06 1.19
CA ASN A 141 -13.00 -5.96 -0.12
C ASN A 141 -13.76 -4.62 -0.23
N LEU A 142 -13.03 -3.58 -0.61
CA LEU A 142 -13.53 -2.22 -0.78
C LEU A 142 -13.23 -1.73 -2.20
N ASP A 143 -14.11 -0.94 -2.77
CA ASP A 143 -13.78 -0.18 -3.97
C ASP A 143 -12.86 1.01 -3.63
N THR A 144 -12.32 1.67 -4.66
CA THR A 144 -11.37 2.77 -4.47
C THR A 144 -11.97 3.95 -3.72
N THR A 145 -13.26 4.24 -3.89
CA THR A 145 -13.95 5.35 -3.20
C THR A 145 -14.17 5.01 -1.74
N GLU A 146 -14.65 3.82 -1.45
CA GLU A 146 -14.83 3.30 -0.09
C GLU A 146 -13.50 3.28 0.68
N MET A 147 -12.42 2.83 0.02
CA MET A 147 -11.07 2.84 0.59
C MET A 147 -10.62 4.26 0.99
N LEU A 148 -10.88 5.27 0.13
CA LEU A 148 -10.55 6.66 0.43
C LEU A 148 -11.37 7.21 1.59
N ASP A 149 -12.66 6.85 1.67
CA ASP A 149 -13.54 7.29 2.76
C ASP A 149 -13.14 6.67 4.10
N VAL A 150 -12.75 5.38 4.11
CA VAL A 150 -12.17 4.73 5.29
C VAL A 150 -10.87 5.42 5.71
N ALA A 151 -9.99 5.76 4.76
CA ALA A 151 -8.74 6.47 5.06
C ALA A 151 -9.00 7.85 5.70
N TRP A 152 -9.94 8.64 5.18
CA TRP A 152 -10.37 9.90 5.79
C TRP A 152 -10.94 9.70 7.19
N GLY A 153 -11.75 8.67 7.39
CA GLY A 153 -12.29 8.30 8.71
C GLY A 153 -11.18 8.02 9.72
N LEU A 154 -10.15 7.28 9.30
CA LEU A 154 -8.99 7.00 10.14
C LEU A 154 -8.15 8.26 10.44
N PHE A 155 -7.97 9.16 9.46
CA PHE A 155 -7.30 10.43 9.70
C PHE A 155 -8.05 11.25 10.75
N GLY A 156 -9.37 11.42 10.62
CA GLY A 156 -10.18 12.16 11.57
C GLY A 156 -10.26 11.55 12.97
N LYS A 157 -10.09 10.21 13.06
CA LYS A 157 -10.08 9.49 14.34
C LYS A 157 -8.79 9.73 15.14
N TYR A 158 -7.64 9.80 14.46
CA TYR A 158 -6.33 9.77 15.12
C TYR A 158 -5.57 11.09 15.05
N PHE A 159 -5.89 11.97 14.10
CA PHE A 159 -5.09 13.17 13.83
C PHE A 159 -5.97 14.42 13.74
N ARG A 160 -5.30 15.56 13.80
CA ARG A 160 -5.88 16.85 13.44
C ARG A 160 -5.65 17.12 11.95
N PRO A 161 -6.46 17.98 11.30
CA PRO A 161 -6.34 18.29 9.88
C PRO A 161 -4.93 18.74 9.45
N GLU A 162 -4.25 19.53 10.28
CA GLU A 162 -2.90 20.05 10.02
C GLU A 162 -1.81 18.96 10.09
N GLU A 163 -2.04 17.85 10.80
CA GLU A 163 -1.07 16.77 10.98
C GLU A 163 -1.01 15.83 9.75
N VAL A 164 -2.07 15.79 8.95
CA VAL A 164 -2.11 14.90 7.75
C VAL A 164 -1.39 15.49 6.54
N ASN A 165 -1.08 16.78 6.55
CA ASN A 165 -0.38 17.49 5.46
C ASN A 165 -1.04 17.30 4.07
N ILE A 166 -2.36 17.40 4.03
CA ILE A 166 -3.18 17.39 2.82
C ILE A 166 -3.65 18.82 2.54
N LYS A 167 -3.83 19.17 1.27
CA LYS A 167 -4.32 20.50 0.88
C LYS A 167 -5.64 20.84 1.55
N LYS A 168 -5.78 22.10 1.96
CA LYS A 168 -6.92 22.59 2.73
C LYS A 168 -8.26 22.37 2.01
N ASP A 169 -8.32 22.61 0.71
CA ASP A 169 -9.52 22.39 -0.10
C ASP A 169 -10.06 20.95 -0.03
N LEU A 170 -9.14 19.96 -0.02
CA LEU A 170 -9.51 18.56 0.13
C LEU A 170 -9.90 18.22 1.57
N VAL A 171 -9.20 18.80 2.56
CA VAL A 171 -9.58 18.67 3.96
C VAL A 171 -10.98 19.25 4.19
N ASP A 172 -11.26 20.45 3.71
CA ASP A 172 -12.56 21.09 3.86
C ASP A 172 -13.70 20.26 3.22
N GLN A 173 -13.38 19.53 2.15
CA GLN A 173 -14.34 18.70 1.42
C GLN A 173 -14.57 17.32 2.04
N TYR A 174 -13.51 16.64 2.51
CA TYR A 174 -13.55 15.20 2.85
C TYR A 174 -13.29 14.90 4.33
N TRP A 175 -12.86 15.89 5.13
CA TRP A 175 -12.64 15.66 6.56
C TRP A 175 -13.93 15.20 7.24
N PRO A 176 -13.89 14.13 8.06
CA PRO A 176 -15.08 13.66 8.77
C PRO A 176 -15.68 14.79 9.62
N LYS A 177 -16.96 15.09 9.38
CA LYS A 177 -17.69 16.02 10.26
C LYS A 177 -17.85 15.36 11.62
N GLN A 178 -17.41 16.03 12.68
CA GLN A 178 -17.73 15.58 14.02
C GLN A 178 -19.24 15.64 14.17
N ASN A 179 -19.86 14.47 14.34
CA ASN A 179 -21.25 14.42 14.77
C ASN A 179 -21.27 14.92 16.23
N ASN A 180 -21.78 16.13 16.46
CA ASN A 180 -22.12 16.65 17.78
C ASN A 180 -23.20 15.79 18.42
#